data_8e90dcdac0cc70c7269d8828d709d213
#
_entry.id   8e90dcdac0cc70c7269d8828d709d213
#
_cell.length_a   1.000
_cell.length_b   1.000
_cell.length_c   1.000
_cell.angle_alpha   90.00
_cell.angle_beta   90.00
_cell.angle_gamma   90.00
#
_symmetry.space_group_name_H-M   'P 1'
#
loop_
_entity.id
_entity.type
_entity.pdbx_description
1 polymer ?
#
loop_
_entity_poly.entity_id
_entity_poly.type
_entity_poly.pdbx_seq_one_letter_code
_entity_poly.pdbx_strand_id
1 'polypeptide(L)'
;MTVQWQVSDAELDQFAAKVADGGEVADGMRQRAKRAFRLGMIVYEDAIIGTAALKKPAASYRTKVFKKAGSQLDPAAYPYELGWIFLDVPHRKKGQMTRLIDDLLPAAKGANLFATTRTSNDIMRGMLAQIKFSEEGTEYQSDQNPAETVKLFVRNAHQTEASE
;
A
#
# COMPACT_ATOMS: atom_id res chain seq x y z
N MET A 1 -4.64 -17.86 -5.18
CA MET A 1 -4.45 -16.39 -4.98
C MET A 1 -5.40 -15.66 -5.91
N THR A 2 -6.26 -14.83 -5.37
CA THR A 2 -7.29 -14.14 -6.16
C THR A 2 -7.16 -12.64 -5.94
N VAL A 3 -6.99 -11.89 -7.02
CA VAL A 3 -7.14 -10.43 -7.01
C VAL A 3 -8.60 -10.15 -7.34
N GLN A 4 -9.32 -9.54 -6.41
CA GLN A 4 -10.73 -9.25 -6.60
C GLN A 4 -10.97 -7.76 -6.84
N TRP A 5 -11.78 -7.47 -7.86
CA TRP A 5 -12.14 -6.12 -8.26
C TRP A 5 -13.44 -5.65 -7.62
N GLN A 6 -14.30 -6.60 -7.30
CA GLN A 6 -15.54 -6.39 -6.57
C GLN A 6 -15.58 -7.39 -5.43
N VAL A 7 -15.74 -6.87 -4.21
CA VAL A 7 -15.78 -7.69 -3.01
C VAL A 7 -17.17 -7.63 -2.40
N SER A 8 -17.63 -8.76 -1.89
CA SER A 8 -18.88 -8.85 -1.12
C SER A 8 -18.72 -8.13 0.21
N ASP A 9 -19.85 -7.84 0.89
CA ASP A 9 -19.82 -7.23 2.21
C ASP A 9 -19.05 -8.10 3.22
N ALA A 10 -19.21 -9.42 3.15
CA ALA A 10 -18.48 -10.36 4.01
C ALA A 10 -16.96 -10.29 3.76
N GLU A 11 -16.54 -10.20 2.51
CA GLU A 11 -15.13 -10.08 2.15
C GLU A 11 -14.55 -8.73 2.57
N LEU A 12 -15.31 -7.63 2.49
CA LEU A 12 -14.91 -6.33 3.02
C LEU A 12 -14.66 -6.38 4.52
N ASP A 13 -15.54 -7.06 5.26
CA ASP A 13 -15.39 -7.22 6.71
C ASP A 13 -14.13 -8.04 7.03
N GLN A 14 -13.89 -9.11 6.31
CA GLN A 14 -12.69 -9.93 6.46
C GLN A 14 -11.42 -9.16 6.09
N PHE A 15 -11.46 -8.39 5.02
CA PHE A 15 -10.34 -7.52 4.62
C PHE A 15 -10.00 -6.52 5.72
N ALA A 16 -11.01 -5.80 6.21
CA ALA A 16 -10.83 -4.80 7.27
C ALA A 16 -10.26 -5.41 8.55
N ALA A 17 -10.76 -6.59 8.94
CA ALA A 17 -10.27 -7.31 10.11
C ALA A 17 -8.80 -7.72 9.94
N LYS A 18 -8.41 -8.17 8.74
CA LYS A 18 -7.04 -8.58 8.46
C LYS A 18 -6.08 -7.39 8.46
N VAL A 19 -6.47 -6.26 7.93
CA VAL A 19 -5.68 -5.02 7.99
C VAL A 19 -5.49 -4.55 9.44
N ALA A 20 -6.53 -4.67 10.27
CA ALA A 20 -6.45 -4.36 11.69
C ALA A 20 -5.46 -5.29 12.42
N ASP A 21 -5.39 -6.57 12.06
CA ASP A 21 -4.39 -7.50 12.58
C ASP A 21 -2.95 -7.04 12.29
N GLY A 22 -2.77 -6.32 11.19
CA GLY A 22 -1.48 -5.73 10.79
C GLY A 22 -1.11 -4.47 11.57
N GLY A 23 -1.95 -4.02 12.49
CA GLY A 23 -1.68 -2.85 13.34
C GLY A 23 -2.24 -1.51 12.80
N GLU A 24 -2.96 -1.53 11.69
CA GLU A 24 -3.63 -0.33 11.20
C GLU A 24 -4.86 -0.01 12.05
N VAL A 25 -5.04 1.28 12.39
CA VAL A 25 -6.18 1.72 13.20
C VAL A 25 -7.49 1.51 12.46
N ALA A 26 -8.39 0.76 13.08
CA ALA A 26 -9.55 0.18 12.43
C ALA A 26 -10.75 1.12 12.25
N ASP A 27 -10.79 2.29 12.90
CA ASP A 27 -11.94 3.20 12.80
C ASP A 27 -12.17 3.64 11.37
N GLY A 28 -13.32 3.24 10.80
CA GLY A 28 -13.66 3.53 9.42
C GLY A 28 -12.91 2.71 8.38
N MET A 29 -12.17 1.67 8.77
CA MET A 29 -11.39 0.84 7.82
C MET A 29 -12.27 0.22 6.74
N ARG A 30 -13.43 -0.34 7.11
CA ARG A 30 -14.35 -0.94 6.15
C ARG A 30 -14.81 0.07 5.11
N GLN A 31 -15.14 1.29 5.53
CA GLN A 31 -15.57 2.35 4.63
C GLN A 31 -14.42 2.81 3.72
N ARG A 32 -13.22 2.91 4.25
CA ARG A 32 -12.04 3.25 3.46
C ARG A 32 -11.70 2.17 2.46
N ALA A 33 -11.79 0.90 2.85
CA ALA A 33 -11.58 -0.24 1.95
C ALA A 33 -12.60 -0.25 0.82
N LYS A 34 -13.86 0.05 1.12
CA LYS A 34 -14.91 0.15 0.11
C LYS A 34 -14.62 1.23 -0.94
N ARG A 35 -13.95 2.32 -0.54
CA ARG A 35 -13.58 3.42 -1.44
C ARG A 35 -12.25 3.24 -2.13
N ALA A 36 -11.50 2.18 -1.80
CA ALA A 36 -10.22 1.93 -2.45
C ALA A 36 -10.40 1.74 -3.96
N PHE A 37 -9.37 2.08 -4.71
CA PHE A 37 -9.38 1.88 -6.16
C PHE A 37 -9.39 0.38 -6.50
N ARG A 38 -8.53 -0.40 -5.84
CA ARG A 38 -8.50 -1.87 -5.96
C ARG A 38 -8.07 -2.49 -4.64
N LEU A 39 -8.65 -3.64 -4.34
CA LEU A 39 -8.26 -4.47 -3.21
C LEU A 39 -7.67 -5.77 -3.71
N GLY A 40 -6.61 -6.22 -3.08
CA GLY A 40 -6.00 -7.51 -3.34
C GLY A 40 -6.03 -8.38 -2.08
N MET A 41 -6.37 -9.66 -2.26
CA MET A 41 -6.46 -10.61 -1.16
C MET A 41 -5.78 -11.92 -1.54
N ILE A 42 -5.06 -12.49 -0.58
CA ILE A 42 -4.56 -13.86 -0.68
C ILE A 42 -5.50 -14.75 0.12
N VAL A 43 -6.09 -15.72 -0.55
CA VAL A 43 -7.02 -16.67 0.08
C VAL A 43 -6.36 -18.04 0.16
N TYR A 44 -6.41 -18.63 1.34
CA TYR A 44 -5.91 -19.98 1.62
C TYR A 44 -6.92 -20.70 2.50
N GLU A 45 -7.37 -21.89 2.07
CA GLU A 45 -8.38 -22.69 2.78
C GLU A 45 -9.61 -21.85 3.18
N ASP A 46 -10.16 -21.10 2.20
CA ASP A 46 -11.34 -20.24 2.35
C ASP A 46 -11.19 -19.07 3.33
N ALA A 47 -9.96 -18.79 3.79
CA ALA A 47 -9.68 -17.66 4.66
C ALA A 47 -8.75 -16.65 4.00
N ILE A 48 -8.95 -15.38 4.28
CA ILE A 48 -8.02 -14.32 3.86
C ILE A 48 -6.80 -14.37 4.77
N ILE A 49 -5.63 -14.61 4.21
CA ILE A 49 -4.35 -14.64 4.93
C ILE A 49 -3.47 -13.45 4.63
N GLY A 50 -3.77 -12.69 3.59
CA GLY A 50 -2.99 -11.51 3.20
C GLY A 50 -3.81 -10.48 2.46
N THR A 51 -3.37 -9.22 2.54
CA THR A 51 -4.03 -8.08 1.92
C THR A 51 -3.02 -7.15 1.27
N ALA A 52 -3.47 -6.43 0.26
CA ALA A 52 -2.81 -5.25 -0.29
C ALA A 52 -3.87 -4.41 -1.00
N ALA A 53 -3.61 -3.12 -1.19
CA ALA A 53 -4.56 -2.26 -1.88
C ALA A 53 -3.88 -1.16 -2.67
N LEU A 54 -4.53 -0.75 -3.75
CA LEU A 54 -4.34 0.56 -4.35
C LEU A 54 -5.42 1.46 -3.76
N LYS A 55 -5.02 2.30 -2.82
CA LYS A 55 -5.91 3.23 -2.12
C LYS A 55 -6.17 4.45 -2.99
N LYS A 56 -7.32 5.08 -2.79
CA LYS A 56 -7.66 6.36 -3.42
C LYS A 56 -7.73 7.42 -2.33
N PRO A 57 -6.58 7.96 -1.90
CA PRO A 57 -6.54 8.87 -0.76
C PRO A 57 -7.17 10.22 -1.08
N ALA A 58 -7.66 10.90 -0.04
CA ALA A 58 -8.09 12.29 -0.16
C ALA A 58 -6.89 13.18 -0.57
N ALA A 59 -7.16 14.19 -1.40
CA ALA A 59 -6.12 15.11 -1.87
C ALA A 59 -5.41 15.82 -0.71
N SER A 60 -6.13 16.16 0.36
CA SER A 60 -5.55 16.79 1.56
C SER A 60 -4.54 15.88 2.26
N TYR A 61 -4.85 14.60 2.40
CA TYR A 61 -3.92 13.62 2.99
C TYR A 61 -2.66 13.48 2.13
N ARG A 62 -2.82 13.30 0.83
CA ARG A 62 -1.71 13.16 -0.11
C ARG A 62 -0.79 14.37 -0.08
N THR A 63 -1.36 15.58 -0.15
CA THR A 63 -0.59 16.83 -0.04
C THR A 63 0.18 16.91 1.26
N LYS A 64 -0.44 16.52 2.37
CA LYS A 64 0.20 16.51 3.69
C LYS A 64 1.41 15.59 3.75
N VAL A 65 1.28 14.38 3.19
CA VAL A 65 2.38 13.39 3.16
C VAL A 65 3.58 13.93 2.38
N PHE A 66 3.37 14.45 1.18
CA PHE A 66 4.44 14.98 0.34
C PHE A 66 5.11 16.19 1.00
N LYS A 67 4.32 17.06 1.62
CA LYS A 67 4.84 18.23 2.34
C LYS A 67 5.72 17.82 3.54
N LYS A 68 5.27 16.86 4.33
CA LYS A 68 6.03 16.36 5.49
C LYS A 68 7.36 15.74 5.06
N ALA A 69 7.37 15.04 3.95
CA ALA A 69 8.59 14.47 3.38
C ALA A 69 9.52 15.53 2.75
N GLY A 70 9.06 16.77 2.64
CA GLY A 70 9.83 17.83 1.96
C GLY A 70 10.00 17.57 0.47
N SER A 71 9.08 16.84 -0.13
CA SER A 71 9.14 16.51 -1.56
C SER A 71 8.82 17.72 -2.43
N GLN A 72 9.53 17.85 -3.54
CA GLN A 72 9.28 18.86 -4.57
C GLN A 72 8.33 18.34 -5.65
N LEU A 73 7.90 17.07 -5.58
CA LEU A 73 6.99 16.50 -6.55
C LEU A 73 5.57 17.01 -6.35
N ASP A 74 4.81 17.09 -7.45
CA ASP A 74 3.40 17.44 -7.39
C ASP A 74 2.59 16.25 -6.84
N PRO A 75 1.95 16.38 -5.66
CA PRO A 75 1.14 15.29 -5.11
C PRO A 75 0.02 14.84 -6.04
N ALA A 76 -0.54 15.74 -6.84
CA ALA A 76 -1.62 15.43 -7.77
C ALA A 76 -1.19 14.46 -8.89
N ALA A 77 0.11 14.35 -9.16
CA ALA A 77 0.65 13.41 -10.13
C ALA A 77 0.68 11.96 -9.63
N TYR A 78 0.36 11.72 -8.35
CA TYR A 78 0.39 10.41 -7.69
C TYR A 78 -1.01 10.07 -7.18
N PRO A 79 -1.92 9.62 -8.04
CA PRO A 79 -3.34 9.47 -7.69
C PRO A 79 -3.64 8.33 -6.72
N TYR A 80 -2.78 7.31 -6.65
CA TYR A 80 -3.03 6.13 -5.83
C TYR A 80 -1.89 5.84 -4.88
N GLU A 81 -2.24 5.29 -3.71
CA GLU A 81 -1.29 4.84 -2.70
C GLU A 81 -1.33 3.32 -2.59
N LEU A 82 -0.18 2.67 -2.74
CA LEU A 82 -0.03 1.26 -2.41
C LEU A 82 0.07 1.14 -0.89
N GLY A 83 -0.82 0.36 -0.29
CA GLY A 83 -0.85 0.22 1.16
C GLY A 83 -1.69 -0.95 1.64
N TRP A 84 -1.98 -0.96 2.94
CA TRP A 84 -2.67 -2.04 3.65
C TRP A 84 -2.06 -3.41 3.34
N ILE A 85 -0.73 -3.46 3.30
CA ILE A 85 0.04 -4.66 3.01
C ILE A 85 0.23 -5.44 4.30
N PHE A 86 -0.38 -6.61 4.35
CA PHE A 86 -0.27 -7.50 5.49
C PHE A 86 -0.32 -8.95 5.02
N LEU A 87 0.46 -9.81 5.66
CA LEU A 87 0.44 -11.26 5.43
C LEU A 87 0.61 -11.97 6.77
N ASP A 88 -0.24 -12.95 7.05
CA ASP A 88 -0.15 -13.76 8.25
C ASP A 88 1.25 -14.39 8.38
N VAL A 89 1.80 -14.36 9.58
CA VAL A 89 3.19 -14.76 9.85
C VAL A 89 3.56 -16.14 9.29
N PRO A 90 2.72 -17.19 9.45
CA PRO A 90 3.05 -18.53 8.94
C PRO A 90 3.21 -18.61 7.42
N HIS A 91 2.67 -17.65 6.70
CA HIS A 91 2.64 -17.63 5.23
C HIS A 91 3.70 -16.71 4.61
N ARG A 92 4.52 -16.05 5.43
CA ARG A 92 5.56 -15.12 4.99
C ARG A 92 6.77 -15.82 4.38
N LYS A 93 7.57 -15.08 3.62
CA LYS A 93 8.84 -15.53 2.99
C LYS A 93 8.66 -16.59 1.89
N LYS A 94 7.48 -16.64 1.26
CA LYS A 94 7.18 -17.57 0.16
C LYS A 94 6.88 -16.87 -1.17
N GLY A 95 7.14 -15.56 -1.25
CA GLY A 95 6.90 -14.76 -2.45
C GLY A 95 5.44 -14.45 -2.75
N GLN A 96 4.51 -14.79 -1.87
CA GLN A 96 3.07 -14.60 -2.10
C GLN A 96 2.67 -13.13 -2.17
N MET A 97 3.24 -12.28 -1.30
CA MET A 97 2.94 -10.85 -1.30
C MET A 97 3.47 -10.18 -2.58
N THR A 98 4.65 -10.53 -3.02
CA THR A 98 5.21 -10.02 -4.28
C THR A 98 4.29 -10.37 -5.45
N ARG A 99 3.77 -11.59 -5.51
CA ARG A 99 2.80 -12.00 -6.54
C ARG A 99 1.51 -11.20 -6.46
N LEU A 100 0.96 -10.99 -5.25
CA LEU A 100 -0.26 -10.21 -5.08
C LEU A 100 -0.07 -8.79 -5.60
N ILE A 101 1.04 -8.16 -5.28
CA ILE A 101 1.33 -6.80 -5.73
C ILE A 101 1.57 -6.77 -7.24
N ASP A 102 2.30 -7.73 -7.79
CA ASP A 102 2.50 -7.84 -9.24
C ASP A 102 1.17 -7.97 -10.00
N ASP A 103 0.19 -8.67 -9.43
CA ASP A 103 -1.15 -8.79 -10.00
C ASP A 103 -1.98 -7.51 -9.81
N LEU A 104 -1.70 -6.74 -8.76
CA LEU A 104 -2.44 -5.52 -8.44
C LEU A 104 -1.97 -4.30 -9.24
N LEU A 105 -0.66 -4.16 -9.45
CA LEU A 105 -0.06 -2.98 -10.09
C LEU A 105 -0.61 -2.66 -11.49
N PRO A 106 -0.89 -3.65 -12.37
CA PRO A 106 -1.43 -3.35 -13.70
C PRO A 106 -2.77 -2.62 -13.68
N ALA A 107 -3.54 -2.72 -12.58
CA ALA A 107 -4.79 -1.99 -12.42
C ALA A 107 -4.61 -0.47 -12.42
N ALA A 108 -3.44 0.01 -12.07
CA ALA A 108 -3.13 1.45 -12.08
C ALA A 108 -2.94 2.00 -13.50
N LYS A 109 -2.83 1.14 -14.52
CA LYS A 109 -2.73 1.51 -15.95
C LYS A 109 -1.66 2.57 -16.23
N GLY A 110 -0.48 2.39 -15.65
CA GLY A 110 0.64 3.31 -15.84
C GLY A 110 0.57 4.59 -15.03
N ALA A 111 -0.36 4.72 -14.09
CA ALA A 111 -0.37 5.86 -13.16
C ALA A 111 0.82 5.81 -12.21
N ASN A 112 1.32 6.98 -11.81
CA ASN A 112 2.31 7.06 -10.76
C ASN A 112 1.69 6.69 -9.41
N LEU A 113 2.49 6.05 -8.57
CA LEU A 113 2.05 5.57 -7.26
C LEU A 113 2.96 6.11 -6.16
N PHE A 114 2.41 6.24 -4.96
CA PHE A 114 3.23 6.45 -3.77
C PHE A 114 2.90 5.42 -2.69
N ALA A 115 3.77 5.31 -1.72
CA ALA A 115 3.61 4.46 -0.56
C ALA A 115 4.34 5.10 0.62
N THR A 116 3.89 4.79 1.83
CA THR A 116 4.60 5.17 3.04
C THR A 116 4.84 3.96 3.90
N THR A 117 5.98 3.91 4.56
CA THR A 117 6.29 2.87 5.52
C THR A 117 7.14 3.43 6.65
N ARG A 118 7.09 2.77 7.80
CA ARG A 118 8.00 3.10 8.91
C ARG A 118 9.44 2.91 8.45
N THR A 119 10.29 3.85 8.80
CA THR A 119 11.71 3.81 8.45
C THR A 119 12.38 2.53 8.94
N SER A 120 11.93 1.99 10.07
CA SER A 120 12.45 0.75 10.66
C SER A 120 11.96 -0.53 9.99
N ASN A 121 11.00 -0.46 9.06
CA ASN A 121 10.47 -1.64 8.40
C ASN A 121 11.33 -2.01 7.18
N ASP A 122 12.45 -2.69 7.42
CA ASP A 122 13.42 -3.04 6.39
C ASP A 122 12.84 -4.00 5.34
N ILE A 123 11.96 -4.91 5.76
CA ILE A 123 11.31 -5.87 4.86
C ILE A 123 10.45 -5.13 3.84
N MET A 124 9.62 -4.19 4.31
CA MET A 124 8.77 -3.40 3.43
C MET A 124 9.59 -2.50 2.50
N ARG A 125 10.62 -1.86 3.03
CA ARG A 125 11.52 -1.00 2.23
C ARG A 125 12.19 -1.79 1.11
N GLY A 126 12.67 -3.00 1.42
CA GLY A 126 13.26 -3.89 0.42
C GLY A 126 12.26 -4.34 -0.65
N MET A 127 11.05 -4.67 -0.24
CA MET A 127 9.98 -5.06 -1.17
C MET A 127 9.60 -3.89 -2.10
N LEU A 128 9.45 -2.69 -1.56
CA LEU A 128 9.14 -1.51 -2.37
C LEU A 128 10.24 -1.23 -3.41
N ALA A 129 11.51 -1.39 -3.04
CA ALA A 129 12.61 -1.24 -3.98
C ALA A 129 12.54 -2.28 -5.12
N GLN A 130 12.19 -3.52 -4.80
CA GLN A 130 12.06 -4.58 -5.81
C GLN A 130 10.97 -4.29 -6.84
N ILE A 131 9.89 -3.65 -6.44
CA ILE A 131 8.78 -3.28 -7.34
C ILE A 131 8.92 -1.86 -7.91
N LYS A 132 10.14 -1.35 -7.93
CA LYS A 132 10.53 -0.09 -8.60
C LYS A 132 10.03 1.19 -7.91
N PHE A 133 9.73 1.14 -6.62
CA PHE A 133 9.60 2.35 -5.82
C PHE A 133 10.98 2.86 -5.41
N SER A 134 11.13 4.17 -5.35
CA SER A 134 12.33 4.84 -4.83
C SER A 134 11.98 5.75 -3.67
N GLU A 135 12.94 5.94 -2.76
CA GLU A 135 12.77 6.86 -1.64
C GLU A 135 12.64 8.30 -2.15
N GLU A 136 11.72 9.08 -1.56
CA GLU A 136 11.48 10.47 -1.92
C GLU A 136 11.50 11.34 -0.67
N GLY A 137 12.23 12.44 -0.74
CA GLY A 137 12.33 13.40 0.37
C GLY A 137 13.07 12.85 1.58
N THR A 138 12.71 13.35 2.75
CA THR A 138 13.32 13.00 4.04
C THR A 138 12.33 12.27 4.95
N GLU A 139 12.86 11.57 5.93
CA GLU A 139 12.05 10.95 6.98
C GLU A 139 11.29 12.02 7.76
N TYR A 140 10.08 11.68 8.20
CA TYR A 140 9.26 12.56 9.02
C TYR A 140 8.59 11.79 10.14
N GLN A 141 8.22 12.51 11.20
CA GLN A 141 7.58 11.92 12.37
C GLN A 141 6.15 11.45 12.03
N SER A 142 5.79 10.24 12.48
CA SER A 142 4.44 9.72 12.35
C SER A 142 3.45 10.51 13.22
N ASP A 143 2.29 10.87 12.65
CA ASP A 143 1.21 11.49 13.41
C ASP A 143 0.56 10.52 14.41
N GLN A 144 0.54 9.24 14.05
CA GLN A 144 -0.10 8.20 14.89
C GLN A 144 0.77 7.77 16.04
N ASN A 145 2.10 7.72 15.83
CA ASN A 145 3.05 7.33 16.85
C ASN A 145 4.30 8.24 16.76
N PRO A 146 4.39 9.30 17.58
CA PRO A 146 5.51 10.24 17.54
C PRO A 146 6.90 9.63 17.78
N ALA A 147 6.96 8.42 18.34
CA ALA A 147 8.24 7.70 18.52
C ALA A 147 8.76 7.07 17.23
N GLU A 148 7.95 7.02 16.19
CA GLU A 148 8.31 6.40 14.92
C GLU A 148 8.47 7.44 13.81
N THR A 149 9.38 7.15 12.87
CA THR A 149 9.54 7.93 11.65
C THR A 149 9.01 7.15 10.45
N VAL A 150 8.55 7.90 9.45
CA VAL A 150 7.95 7.39 8.23
C VAL A 150 8.77 7.88 7.03
N LYS A 151 8.84 7.07 6.01
CA LYS A 151 9.50 7.40 4.75
C LYS A 151 8.50 7.33 3.60
N LEU A 152 8.55 8.32 2.71
CA LEU A 152 7.78 8.35 1.46
C LEU A 152 8.54 7.62 0.36
N PHE A 153 7.81 6.83 -0.41
CA PHE A 153 8.29 6.14 -1.61
C PHE A 153 7.40 6.50 -2.79
N VAL A 154 7.99 6.63 -3.97
CA VAL A 154 7.25 6.92 -5.21
C VAL A 154 7.65 5.94 -6.31
N ARG A 155 6.71 5.64 -7.20
CA ARG A 155 6.92 4.83 -8.38
C ARG A 155 6.41 5.59 -9.60
N ASN A 156 7.32 5.96 -10.48
CA ASN A 156 7.01 6.70 -11.69
C ASN A 156 6.85 5.73 -12.86
N ALA A 157 5.68 5.74 -13.49
CA ALA A 157 5.35 4.82 -14.58
C ALA A 157 6.34 4.90 -15.75
N HIS A 158 6.74 6.11 -16.14
CA HIS A 158 7.66 6.32 -17.27
C HIS A 158 9.08 5.80 -17.01
N GLN A 159 9.52 5.68 -15.76
CA GLN A 159 10.83 5.14 -15.42
C GLN A 159 10.86 3.61 -15.47
N THR A 160 9.72 2.97 -15.30
CA THR A 160 9.62 1.49 -15.35
C THR A 160 9.57 0.97 -16.78
N GLU A 161 9.07 1.75 -17.73
CA GLU A 161 9.03 1.40 -19.15
C GLU A 161 10.41 1.55 -19.82
N ALA A 162 11.23 2.46 -19.33
CA ALA A 162 12.57 2.71 -19.89
C ALA A 162 13.64 1.68 -19.48
N SER A 163 13.31 0.77 -18.55
CA SER A 163 14.24 -0.27 -18.06
C SER A 163 14.00 -1.65 -18.69
N GLU A 164 13.04 -1.77 -19.58
CA GLU A 164 12.78 -2.97 -20.39
C GLU A 164 13.40 -2.82 -21.79
#